data_71389fac4010dd007b70507b8235c0ac
#
_entry.id   71389fac4010dd007b70507b8235c0ac
#
_cell.length_a   1.000
_cell.length_b   1.000
_cell.length_c   1.000
_cell.angle_alpha   90.00
_cell.angle_beta   90.00
_cell.angle_gamma   90.00
#
_symmetry.space_group_name_H-M   'P 1'
#
loop_
_entity.id
_entity.type
_entity.pdbx_description
1 polymer ?
#
loop_
_entity_poly.entity_id
_entity_poly.type
_entity_poly.pdbx_seq_one_letter_code
_entity_poly.pdbx_strand_id
1 'polypeptide(L)'
;MVAAPIFGYLGDRFNRKIILSCGIFFWSCVTLLSSFITKDYYWLLVLSRCLVGIGESSYSSISPTIIGDLFTNNKRTMMLSVFYLAIPLGSGLGYILGSIAKDAGGDWNWALRVSPVLGLTAGALILIFVPEPKRGCADQLAGRIRTRTSWLCDMKALAKNRSYVFSSLASAAVSFATGAFGIWIPQYLFRAQVVQQTAVSCTYQPCSSKDSLIFGAITCVTGLLGVVIGAVTTRLFRQKTERADPLVCAVSMLGSAIFICLIFVVAKKSIVGAYICIFIGETLLFLNWAITADILMYVVIPTRRATAVAFQGFTSHLLGDAGSPYLIGLISDSLQQSYATSVLWQFLSLGYALMLCPFVIVLGGMFFLATALFYLDDREKAETQVEQLSRQPSTVKVTK
;
A
#
# COMPACT_ATOMS: atom_id res chain seq x y z
N MET A 1 7.34 -7.95 4.90
CA MET A 1 5.88 -8.27 4.91
C MET A 1 5.51 -9.73 5.26
N VAL A 2 6.39 -10.73 5.10
CA VAL A 2 6.14 -12.13 5.55
C VAL A 2 5.78 -12.22 7.05
N ALA A 3 6.30 -11.31 7.87
CA ALA A 3 5.97 -11.21 9.30
C ALA A 3 4.60 -10.54 9.60
N ALA A 4 3.93 -9.93 8.61
CA ALA A 4 2.67 -9.22 8.83
C ALA A 4 1.57 -10.09 9.45
N PRO A 5 1.32 -11.34 9.03
CA PRO A 5 0.35 -12.22 9.68
C PRO A 5 0.60 -12.46 11.17
N ILE A 6 1.90 -12.51 11.58
CA ILE A 6 2.29 -12.66 12.97
C ILE A 6 1.90 -11.40 13.77
N PHE A 7 2.24 -10.21 13.25
CA PHE A 7 1.89 -8.95 13.89
C PHE A 7 0.38 -8.69 13.91
N GLY A 8 -0.35 -9.11 12.87
CA GLY A 8 -1.81 -9.08 12.86
C GLY A 8 -2.41 -9.91 13.99
N TYR A 9 -1.95 -11.16 14.14
CA TYR A 9 -2.36 -12.03 15.22
C TYR A 9 -2.02 -11.48 16.61
N LEU A 10 -0.80 -10.96 16.78
CA LEU A 10 -0.38 -10.32 18.03
C LEU A 10 -1.20 -9.05 18.30
N GLY A 11 -1.48 -8.24 17.29
CA GLY A 11 -2.27 -7.02 17.38
C GLY A 11 -3.72 -7.27 17.81
N ASP A 12 -4.31 -8.41 17.44
CA ASP A 12 -5.64 -8.79 17.91
C ASP A 12 -5.67 -9.29 19.36
N ARG A 13 -4.52 -9.66 19.94
CA ARG A 13 -4.44 -10.31 21.26
C ARG A 13 -3.73 -9.52 22.34
N PHE A 14 -2.71 -8.76 21.98
CA PHE A 14 -1.83 -8.03 22.89
C PHE A 14 -2.02 -6.51 22.78
N ASN A 15 -1.28 -5.75 23.58
CA ASN A 15 -1.29 -4.30 23.56
C ASN A 15 -0.68 -3.79 22.24
N ARG A 16 -1.52 -3.18 21.40
CA ARG A 16 -1.13 -2.69 20.05
C ARG A 16 -0.15 -1.54 20.09
N LYS A 17 -0.27 -0.66 21.09
CA LYS A 17 0.64 0.46 21.30
C LYS A 17 2.08 0.00 21.50
N ILE A 18 2.28 -1.03 22.36
CA ILE A 18 3.61 -1.56 22.64
C ILE A 18 4.19 -2.22 21.39
N ILE A 19 3.41 -3.07 20.70
CA ILE A 19 3.86 -3.77 19.49
C ILE A 19 4.26 -2.76 18.40
N LEU A 20 3.42 -1.74 18.19
CA LEU A 20 3.66 -0.66 17.24
C LEU A 20 4.99 0.07 17.54
N SER A 21 5.17 0.51 18.78
CA SER A 21 6.36 1.26 19.18
C SER A 21 7.63 0.41 19.12
N CYS A 22 7.57 -0.84 19.58
CA CYS A 22 8.70 -1.79 19.47
C CYS A 22 9.09 -2.03 18.01
N GLY A 23 8.11 -2.18 17.10
CA GLY A 23 8.39 -2.35 15.68
C GLY A 23 9.04 -1.13 15.04
N ILE A 24 8.61 0.08 15.42
CA ILE A 24 9.21 1.33 14.94
C ILE A 24 10.65 1.47 15.48
N PHE A 25 10.91 1.18 16.75
CA PHE A 25 12.25 1.21 17.31
C PHE A 25 13.16 0.17 16.63
N PHE A 26 12.67 -1.05 16.43
CA PHE A 26 13.41 -2.11 15.74
C PHE A 26 13.77 -1.69 14.31
N TRP A 27 12.81 -1.20 13.53
CA TRP A 27 13.02 -0.69 12.18
C TRP A 27 14.07 0.43 12.15
N SER A 28 13.94 1.40 13.06
CA SER A 28 14.86 2.55 13.14
C SER A 28 16.28 2.10 13.50
N CYS A 29 16.46 1.23 14.49
CA CYS A 29 17.76 0.69 14.88
C CYS A 29 18.42 -0.09 13.73
N VAL A 30 17.68 -0.98 13.06
CA VAL A 30 18.21 -1.76 11.94
C VAL A 30 18.62 -0.85 10.78
N THR A 31 17.80 0.18 10.48
CA THR A 31 18.13 1.15 9.43
C THR A 31 19.38 1.95 9.78
N LEU A 32 19.53 2.39 11.03
CA LEU A 32 20.72 3.08 11.49
C LEU A 32 21.96 2.19 11.39
N LEU A 33 21.89 0.95 11.87
CA LEU A 33 22.99 -0.01 11.79
C LEU A 33 23.37 -0.29 10.34
N SER A 34 22.42 -0.37 9.42
CA SER A 34 22.69 -0.58 7.99
C SER A 34 23.49 0.54 7.34
N SER A 35 23.47 1.75 7.92
CA SER A 35 24.27 2.88 7.42
C SER A 35 25.78 2.74 7.64
N PHE A 36 26.21 1.81 8.47
CA PHE A 36 27.63 1.52 8.76
C PHE A 36 28.18 0.37 7.93
N ILE A 37 27.36 -0.28 7.10
CA ILE A 37 27.77 -1.42 6.27
C ILE A 37 28.64 -0.90 5.13
N THR A 38 29.84 -1.48 4.98
CA THR A 38 30.77 -1.20 3.89
C THR A 38 30.41 -1.96 2.62
N LYS A 39 30.96 -1.52 1.47
CA LYS A 39 30.66 -2.09 0.14
C LYS A 39 31.00 -3.59 0.04
N ASP A 40 31.95 -4.07 0.83
CA ASP A 40 32.38 -5.47 0.83
C ASP A 40 31.36 -6.44 1.43
N TYR A 41 30.44 -5.93 2.24
CA TYR A 41 29.41 -6.72 2.93
C TYR A 41 28.00 -6.51 2.37
N TYR A 42 27.86 -6.58 1.05
CA TYR A 42 26.58 -6.39 0.35
C TYR A 42 25.43 -7.25 0.90
N TRP A 43 25.72 -8.54 1.23
CA TRP A 43 24.73 -9.44 1.79
C TRP A 43 24.16 -9.00 3.14
N LEU A 44 24.98 -8.32 3.94
CA LEU A 44 24.54 -7.76 5.21
C LEU A 44 23.56 -6.60 4.99
N LEU A 45 23.75 -5.83 3.93
CA LEU A 45 22.80 -4.79 3.51
C LEU A 45 21.46 -5.42 3.10
N VAL A 46 21.46 -6.48 2.30
CA VAL A 46 20.25 -7.22 1.90
C VAL A 46 19.53 -7.76 3.13
N LEU A 47 20.25 -8.42 4.06
CA LEU A 47 19.69 -8.90 5.31
C LEU A 47 19.05 -7.77 6.14
N SER A 48 19.72 -6.63 6.24
CA SER A 48 19.18 -5.48 6.96
C SER A 48 17.85 -5.00 6.36
N ARG A 49 17.71 -5.01 5.02
CA ARG A 49 16.43 -4.67 4.34
C ARG A 49 15.32 -5.67 4.66
N CYS A 50 15.64 -6.97 4.77
CA CYS A 50 14.69 -7.98 5.23
C CYS A 50 14.22 -7.71 6.67
N LEU A 51 15.14 -7.37 7.57
CA LEU A 51 14.84 -7.05 8.96
C LEU A 51 13.99 -5.75 9.08
N VAL A 52 14.28 -4.73 8.29
CA VAL A 52 13.46 -3.50 8.18
C VAL A 52 12.01 -3.85 7.83
N GLY A 53 11.79 -4.78 6.90
CA GLY A 53 10.45 -5.25 6.53
C GLY A 53 9.68 -5.93 7.68
N ILE A 54 10.36 -6.51 8.66
CA ILE A 54 9.73 -7.05 9.89
C ILE A 54 9.16 -5.88 10.72
N GLY A 55 9.96 -4.84 10.97
CA GLY A 55 9.51 -3.66 11.69
C GLY A 55 8.35 -2.94 10.99
N GLU A 56 8.44 -2.81 9.67
CA GLU A 56 7.39 -2.22 8.83
C GLU A 56 6.06 -2.95 8.96
N SER A 57 6.08 -4.28 9.00
CA SER A 57 4.89 -5.12 9.13
C SER A 57 4.10 -4.83 10.41
N SER A 58 4.76 -4.38 11.48
CA SER A 58 4.10 -4.09 12.75
C SER A 58 3.20 -2.87 12.65
N TYR A 59 3.71 -1.75 12.15
CA TYR A 59 2.93 -0.50 12.11
C TYR A 59 1.92 -0.47 10.95
N SER A 60 2.23 -1.05 9.81
CA SER A 60 1.31 -1.11 8.68
C SER A 60 0.07 -1.95 8.98
N SER A 61 0.20 -3.01 9.77
CA SER A 61 -0.92 -3.88 10.15
C SER A 61 -1.74 -3.31 11.31
N ILE A 62 -1.11 -2.64 12.28
CA ILE A 62 -1.74 -2.25 13.54
C ILE A 62 -2.34 -0.85 13.48
N SER A 63 -1.67 0.12 12.84
CA SER A 63 -2.13 1.52 12.84
C SER A 63 -3.55 1.71 12.29
N PRO A 64 -3.93 1.11 11.15
CA PRO A 64 -5.31 1.24 10.66
C PRO A 64 -6.36 0.69 11.62
N THR A 65 -6.02 -0.35 12.39
CA THR A 65 -6.95 -0.95 13.36
C THR A 65 -7.16 -0.07 14.60
N ILE A 66 -6.13 0.63 15.04
CA ILE A 66 -6.25 1.64 16.12
C ILE A 66 -7.17 2.77 15.66
N ILE A 67 -6.99 3.27 14.43
CA ILE A 67 -7.86 4.28 13.85
C ILE A 67 -9.30 3.76 13.72
N GLY A 68 -9.48 2.50 13.29
CA GLY A 68 -10.77 1.86 13.17
C GLY A 68 -11.53 1.71 14.49
N ASP A 69 -10.81 1.60 15.62
CA ASP A 69 -11.40 1.50 16.96
C ASP A 69 -11.59 2.87 17.65
N LEU A 70 -10.94 3.93 17.18
CA LEU A 70 -11.12 5.29 17.72
C LEU A 70 -12.22 6.07 17.02
N PHE A 71 -12.45 5.82 15.74
CA PHE A 71 -13.36 6.61 14.91
C PHE A 71 -14.40 5.75 14.20
N THR A 72 -15.59 6.32 13.93
CA THR A 72 -16.69 5.67 13.22
C THR A 72 -17.05 6.42 11.94
N ASN A 73 -17.72 5.74 11.01
CA ASN A 73 -18.31 6.28 9.80
C ASN A 73 -17.37 7.23 9.02
N ASN A 74 -17.86 8.39 8.64
CA ASN A 74 -17.09 9.37 7.85
C ASN A 74 -15.82 9.89 8.54
N LYS A 75 -15.80 9.94 9.90
CA LYS A 75 -14.60 10.32 10.65
C LYS A 75 -13.52 9.26 10.53
N ARG A 76 -13.88 7.99 10.52
CA ARG A 76 -12.95 6.87 10.30
C ARG A 76 -12.32 6.95 8.92
N THR A 77 -13.13 7.10 7.86
CA THR A 77 -12.62 7.24 6.48
C THR A 77 -11.66 8.42 6.37
N MET A 78 -12.00 9.57 6.98
CA MET A 78 -11.14 10.75 6.99
C MET A 78 -9.81 10.50 7.69
N MET A 79 -9.82 9.85 8.87
CA MET A 79 -8.57 9.56 9.61
C MET A 79 -7.71 8.50 8.91
N LEU A 80 -8.33 7.48 8.30
CA LEU A 80 -7.61 6.54 7.43
C LEU A 80 -7.01 7.25 6.23
N SER A 81 -7.73 8.19 5.62
CA SER A 81 -7.19 8.99 4.51
C SER A 81 -5.95 9.80 4.94
N VAL A 82 -5.99 10.45 6.11
CA VAL A 82 -4.83 11.17 6.68
C VAL A 82 -3.66 10.20 6.91
N PHE A 83 -3.93 9.00 7.41
CA PHE A 83 -2.89 7.99 7.60
C PHE A 83 -2.25 7.55 6.26
N TYR A 84 -3.08 7.26 5.26
CA TYR A 84 -2.58 6.84 3.95
C TYR A 84 -1.95 7.96 3.13
N LEU A 85 -2.25 9.24 3.41
CA LEU A 85 -1.53 10.39 2.85
C LEU A 85 -0.03 10.40 3.23
N ALA A 86 0.33 9.76 4.33
CA ALA A 86 1.73 9.65 4.74
C ALA A 86 2.59 8.87 3.73
N ILE A 87 2.00 7.95 2.93
CA ILE A 87 2.76 7.13 1.98
C ILE A 87 3.30 7.97 0.81
N PRO A 88 2.47 8.68 0.01
CA PRO A 88 2.99 9.52 -1.07
C PRO A 88 3.82 10.68 -0.57
N LEU A 89 3.47 11.29 0.58
CA LEU A 89 4.31 12.31 1.22
C LEU A 89 5.67 11.76 1.64
N GLY A 90 5.69 10.59 2.29
CA GLY A 90 6.93 9.94 2.71
C GLY A 90 7.81 9.54 1.53
N SER A 91 7.23 9.07 0.43
CA SER A 91 7.95 8.77 -0.80
C SER A 91 8.59 10.04 -1.38
N GLY A 92 7.83 11.12 -1.56
CA GLY A 92 8.34 12.38 -2.09
C GLY A 92 9.40 13.02 -1.20
N LEU A 93 9.13 13.14 0.11
CA LEU A 93 10.08 13.67 1.08
C LEU A 93 11.31 12.78 1.21
N GLY A 94 11.17 11.46 1.08
CA GLY A 94 12.28 10.53 1.12
C GLY A 94 13.27 10.76 -0.02
N TYR A 95 12.79 11.00 -1.24
CA TYR A 95 13.65 11.39 -2.37
C TYR A 95 14.39 12.70 -2.12
N ILE A 96 13.69 13.73 -1.65
CA ILE A 96 14.24 15.06 -1.40
C ILE A 96 15.27 15.00 -0.26
N LEU A 97 14.87 14.50 0.90
CA LEU A 97 15.74 14.42 2.09
C LEU A 97 16.92 13.49 1.86
N GLY A 98 16.71 12.36 1.14
CA GLY A 98 17.76 11.44 0.78
C GLY A 98 18.81 12.08 -0.14
N SER A 99 18.38 12.86 -1.12
CA SER A 99 19.28 13.61 -2.02
C SER A 99 20.04 14.68 -1.26
N ILE A 100 19.37 15.52 -0.47
CA ILE A 100 20.01 16.57 0.32
C ILE A 100 21.01 15.98 1.33
N ALA A 101 20.66 14.90 2.02
CA ALA A 101 21.53 14.25 3.00
C ALA A 101 22.78 13.65 2.33
N LYS A 102 22.63 13.08 1.12
CA LYS A 102 23.73 12.59 0.31
C LYS A 102 24.66 13.74 -0.08
N ASP A 103 24.11 14.83 -0.60
CA ASP A 103 24.90 15.98 -1.07
C ASP A 103 25.62 16.70 0.07
N ALA A 104 24.98 16.84 1.23
CA ALA A 104 25.55 17.45 2.43
C ALA A 104 26.60 16.56 3.11
N GLY A 105 26.39 15.24 3.14
CA GLY A 105 27.26 14.28 3.82
C GLY A 105 28.35 13.67 2.96
N GLY A 106 28.32 13.91 1.64
CA GLY A 106 29.29 13.36 0.69
C GLY A 106 29.12 11.87 0.34
N ASP A 107 28.31 11.14 1.12
CA ASP A 107 28.07 9.70 0.97
C ASP A 107 26.57 9.34 1.05
N TRP A 108 26.15 8.33 0.28
CA TRP A 108 24.77 7.83 0.30
C TRP A 108 24.31 7.28 1.68
N ASN A 109 25.25 6.87 2.52
CA ASN A 109 24.97 6.38 3.88
C ASN A 109 24.27 7.43 4.77
N TRP A 110 24.51 8.73 4.52
CA TRP A 110 23.86 9.80 5.27
C TRP A 110 22.34 9.83 5.06
N ALA A 111 21.86 9.46 3.88
CA ALA A 111 20.45 9.33 3.61
C ALA A 111 19.76 8.28 4.54
N LEU A 112 20.48 7.21 4.87
CA LEU A 112 20.01 6.16 5.79
C LEU A 112 20.07 6.56 7.26
N ARG A 113 20.78 7.63 7.63
CA ARG A 113 20.90 8.10 9.02
C ARG A 113 19.81 9.08 9.43
N VAL A 114 19.21 9.76 8.47
CA VAL A 114 18.15 10.76 8.75
C VAL A 114 16.85 10.09 9.19
N SER A 115 16.40 9.06 8.48
CA SER A 115 15.11 8.40 8.75
C SER A 115 15.00 7.75 10.15
N PRO A 116 16.05 7.10 10.71
CA PRO A 116 15.99 6.53 12.07
C PRO A 116 15.76 7.57 13.17
N VAL A 117 16.30 8.77 13.02
CA VAL A 117 16.08 9.85 14.01
C VAL A 117 14.60 10.20 14.09
N LEU A 118 13.95 10.34 12.93
CA LEU A 118 12.51 10.58 12.86
C LEU A 118 11.72 9.39 13.42
N GLY A 119 12.14 8.15 13.11
CA GLY A 119 11.51 6.94 13.59
C GLY A 119 11.60 6.79 15.12
N LEU A 120 12.77 7.02 15.72
CA LEU A 120 12.96 6.95 17.17
C LEU A 120 12.13 7.98 17.89
N THR A 121 12.09 9.23 17.39
CA THR A 121 11.25 10.29 17.96
C THR A 121 9.77 9.96 17.84
N ALA A 122 9.30 9.48 16.69
CA ALA A 122 7.91 9.06 16.50
C ALA A 122 7.53 7.89 17.41
N GLY A 123 8.39 6.88 17.55
CA GLY A 123 8.17 5.74 18.44
C GLY A 123 8.04 6.17 19.91
N ALA A 124 8.88 7.10 20.36
CA ALA A 124 8.81 7.66 21.70
C ALA A 124 7.51 8.47 21.91
N LEU A 125 7.14 9.33 20.96
CA LEU A 125 5.90 10.10 21.03
C LEU A 125 4.66 9.19 21.06
N ILE A 126 4.64 8.10 20.31
CA ILE A 126 3.55 7.10 20.34
C ILE A 126 3.45 6.47 21.73
N LEU A 127 4.59 6.08 22.33
CA LEU A 127 4.60 5.51 23.69
C LEU A 127 4.08 6.46 24.77
N ILE A 128 4.31 7.75 24.61
CA ILE A 128 3.92 8.75 25.61
C ILE A 128 2.46 9.18 25.40
N PHE A 129 2.09 9.57 24.19
CA PHE A 129 0.85 10.30 23.93
C PHE A 129 -0.31 9.46 23.41
N VAL A 130 -0.06 8.32 22.72
CA VAL A 130 -1.14 7.54 22.15
C VAL A 130 -1.77 6.62 23.18
N PRO A 131 -3.07 6.77 23.53
CA PRO A 131 -3.76 5.81 24.39
C PRO A 131 -4.02 4.50 23.66
N GLU A 132 -4.05 3.38 24.39
CA GLU A 132 -4.51 2.10 23.85
C GLU A 132 -6.05 2.08 23.84
N PRO A 133 -6.72 2.13 22.68
CA PRO A 133 -8.18 2.05 22.64
C PRO A 133 -8.65 0.62 22.92
N LYS A 134 -9.78 0.51 23.63
CA LYS A 134 -10.47 -0.80 23.75
C LYS A 134 -10.98 -1.24 22.39
N ARG A 135 -10.78 -2.51 22.03
CA ARG A 135 -11.24 -3.05 20.73
C ARG A 135 -12.75 -2.87 20.57
N GLY A 136 -13.16 -2.35 19.41
CA GLY A 136 -14.56 -2.03 19.12
C GLY A 136 -15.11 -0.84 19.92
N CYS A 137 -14.27 0.02 20.49
CA CYS A 137 -14.70 1.16 21.28
C CYS A 137 -15.58 2.12 20.47
N ALA A 138 -15.21 2.40 19.24
CA ALA A 138 -15.95 3.27 18.35
C ALA A 138 -17.32 2.69 17.96
N ASP A 139 -17.42 1.37 17.85
CA ASP A 139 -18.66 0.67 17.51
C ASP A 139 -19.54 0.40 18.77
N GLN A 140 -19.28 1.08 19.89
CA GLN A 140 -19.96 0.93 21.21
C GLN A 140 -19.89 -0.49 21.83
N LEU A 141 -18.91 -1.29 21.40
CA LEU A 141 -18.73 -2.68 21.80
C LEU A 141 -17.61 -2.88 22.82
N ALA A 142 -17.07 -1.78 23.35
CA ALA A 142 -15.93 -1.78 24.24
C ALA A 142 -16.13 -2.71 25.45
N GLY A 143 -15.34 -3.76 25.51
CA GLY A 143 -15.34 -4.70 26.64
C GLY A 143 -16.44 -5.77 26.62
N ARG A 144 -17.38 -5.73 25.68
CA ARG A 144 -18.46 -6.74 25.55
C ARG A 144 -18.01 -8.00 24.82
N ILE A 145 -17.08 -7.87 23.86
CA ILE A 145 -16.57 -9.02 23.09
C ILE A 145 -15.27 -9.52 23.73
N ARG A 146 -15.37 -10.58 24.52
CA ARG A 146 -14.22 -11.23 25.19
C ARG A 146 -13.81 -12.57 24.62
N THR A 147 -14.55 -13.14 23.68
CA THR A 147 -14.26 -14.48 23.14
C THR A 147 -13.06 -14.44 22.20
N ARG A 148 -11.96 -15.08 22.62
CA ARG A 148 -10.79 -15.31 21.77
C ARG A 148 -11.02 -16.59 20.99
N THR A 149 -11.09 -16.50 19.68
CA THR A 149 -11.15 -17.65 18.77
C THR A 149 -9.73 -18.16 18.44
N SER A 150 -9.61 -19.41 17.99
CA SER A 150 -8.35 -19.96 17.51
C SER A 150 -7.94 -19.26 16.21
N TRP A 151 -6.64 -19.08 15.99
CA TRP A 151 -6.09 -18.48 14.79
C TRP A 151 -6.60 -19.16 13.49
N LEU A 152 -6.66 -20.50 13.48
CA LEU A 152 -7.20 -21.25 12.34
C LEU A 152 -8.68 -20.95 12.09
N CYS A 153 -9.47 -20.75 13.15
CA CYS A 153 -10.86 -20.37 13.04
C CYS A 153 -11.00 -18.96 12.43
N ASP A 154 -10.14 -18.02 12.83
CA ASP A 154 -10.11 -16.66 12.32
C ASP A 154 -9.75 -16.64 10.83
N MET A 155 -8.73 -17.41 10.43
CA MET A 155 -8.34 -17.56 9.02
C MET A 155 -9.45 -18.18 8.17
N LYS A 156 -10.11 -19.23 8.67
CA LYS A 156 -11.23 -19.86 7.97
C LYS A 156 -12.43 -18.91 7.82
N ALA A 157 -12.67 -18.08 8.82
CA ALA A 157 -13.74 -17.08 8.77
C ALA A 157 -13.41 -15.96 7.75
N LEU A 158 -12.16 -15.48 7.71
CA LEU A 158 -11.72 -14.49 6.72
C LEU A 158 -11.78 -15.05 5.29
N ALA A 159 -11.34 -16.29 5.07
CA ALA A 159 -11.40 -16.93 3.76
C ALA A 159 -12.84 -17.18 3.26
N LYS A 160 -13.82 -17.32 4.18
CA LYS A 160 -15.23 -17.43 3.83
C LYS A 160 -15.92 -16.09 3.55
N ASN A 161 -15.34 -14.99 3.98
CA ASN A 161 -15.88 -13.66 3.75
C ASN A 161 -15.53 -13.22 2.31
N ARG A 162 -16.53 -13.26 1.42
CA ARG A 162 -16.35 -13.00 0.00
C ARG A 162 -15.89 -11.57 -0.27
N SER A 163 -16.47 -10.60 0.40
CA SER A 163 -16.11 -9.19 0.26
C SER A 163 -14.66 -8.94 0.67
N TYR A 164 -14.20 -9.58 1.74
CA TYR A 164 -12.81 -9.52 2.18
C TYR A 164 -11.84 -10.11 1.17
N VAL A 165 -12.15 -11.29 0.62
CA VAL A 165 -11.29 -11.97 -0.36
C VAL A 165 -11.17 -11.15 -1.64
N PHE A 166 -12.30 -10.71 -2.22
CA PHE A 166 -12.28 -9.92 -3.46
C PHE A 166 -11.63 -8.56 -3.28
N SER A 167 -11.88 -7.85 -2.17
CA SER A 167 -11.20 -6.58 -1.89
C SER A 167 -9.69 -6.75 -1.66
N SER A 168 -9.25 -7.87 -1.10
CA SER A 168 -7.82 -8.18 -0.94
C SER A 168 -7.13 -8.46 -2.28
N LEU A 169 -7.79 -9.18 -3.19
CA LEU A 169 -7.28 -9.40 -4.55
C LEU A 169 -7.26 -8.09 -5.37
N ALA A 170 -8.28 -7.24 -5.20
CA ALA A 170 -8.29 -5.92 -5.81
C ALA A 170 -7.14 -5.04 -5.29
N SER A 171 -6.88 -5.05 -3.99
CA SER A 171 -5.73 -4.36 -3.38
C SER A 171 -4.40 -4.88 -3.93
N ALA A 172 -4.25 -6.18 -4.15
CA ALA A 172 -3.06 -6.74 -4.78
C ALA A 172 -2.87 -6.25 -6.23
N ALA A 173 -3.97 -6.06 -6.98
CA ALA A 173 -3.90 -5.51 -8.33
C ALA A 173 -3.45 -4.03 -8.33
N VAL A 174 -3.89 -3.22 -7.35
CA VAL A 174 -3.41 -1.85 -7.15
C VAL A 174 -1.90 -1.85 -6.84
N SER A 175 -1.47 -2.69 -5.89
CA SER A 175 -0.05 -2.80 -5.52
C SER A 175 0.81 -3.31 -6.68
N PHE A 176 0.30 -4.20 -7.52
CA PHE A 176 0.99 -4.67 -8.73
C PHE A 176 1.32 -3.51 -9.67
N ALA A 177 0.33 -2.67 -9.96
CA ALA A 177 0.51 -1.53 -10.85
C ALA A 177 1.47 -0.48 -10.26
N THR A 178 1.30 -0.12 -8.98
CA THR A 178 2.15 0.87 -8.31
C THR A 178 3.59 0.40 -8.18
N GLY A 179 3.83 -0.87 -7.87
CA GLY A 179 5.17 -1.45 -7.78
C GLY A 179 5.89 -1.48 -9.13
N ALA A 180 5.20 -1.90 -10.20
CA ALA A 180 5.77 -1.89 -11.53
C ALA A 180 6.09 -0.47 -12.02
N PHE A 181 5.18 0.49 -11.78
CA PHE A 181 5.34 1.87 -12.22
C PHE A 181 6.48 2.59 -11.51
N GLY A 182 6.62 2.39 -10.20
CA GLY A 182 7.67 3.04 -9.43
C GLY A 182 9.09 2.77 -9.96
N ILE A 183 9.30 1.61 -10.55
CA ILE A 183 10.62 1.21 -11.10
C ILE A 183 10.72 1.47 -12.59
N TRP A 184 9.70 1.08 -13.38
CA TRP A 184 9.86 1.01 -14.82
C TRP A 184 9.38 2.23 -15.61
N ILE A 185 8.44 3.04 -15.08
CA ILE A 185 7.94 4.21 -15.81
C ILE A 185 9.03 5.27 -16.04
N PRO A 186 9.86 5.66 -15.06
CA PRO A 186 10.95 6.61 -15.33
C PRO A 186 11.89 6.12 -16.44
N GLN A 187 12.23 4.83 -16.43
CA GLN A 187 13.09 4.24 -17.47
C GLN A 187 12.39 4.15 -18.83
N TYR A 188 11.09 3.85 -18.84
CA TYR A 188 10.29 3.83 -20.06
C TYR A 188 10.22 5.21 -20.72
N LEU A 189 9.98 6.27 -19.94
CA LEU A 189 9.93 7.64 -20.42
C LEU A 189 11.29 8.11 -20.93
N PHE A 190 12.39 7.76 -20.25
CA PHE A 190 13.73 8.04 -20.73
C PHE A 190 14.00 7.36 -22.09
N ARG A 191 13.67 6.07 -22.23
CA ARG A 191 13.81 5.35 -23.51
C ARG A 191 12.96 5.99 -24.62
N ALA A 192 11.76 6.49 -24.28
CA ALA A 192 10.92 7.23 -25.22
C ALA A 192 11.58 8.53 -25.70
N GLN A 193 12.23 9.28 -24.81
CA GLN A 193 12.97 10.51 -25.16
C GLN A 193 14.18 10.21 -26.07
N VAL A 194 14.90 9.12 -25.82
CA VAL A 194 16.00 8.69 -26.69
C VAL A 194 15.48 8.34 -28.08
N VAL A 195 14.36 7.65 -28.20
CA VAL A 195 13.72 7.35 -29.51
C VAL A 195 13.26 8.62 -30.22
N GLN A 196 12.76 9.61 -29.48
CA GLN A 196 12.36 10.93 -30.01
C GLN A 196 13.56 11.85 -30.31
N GLN A 197 14.79 11.40 -30.07
CA GLN A 197 16.05 12.19 -30.23
C GLN A 197 16.10 13.46 -29.35
N THR A 198 15.31 13.51 -28.26
CA THR A 198 15.30 14.62 -27.31
C THR A 198 16.28 14.40 -26.15
N ALA A 199 16.77 13.17 -25.96
CA ALA A 199 17.81 12.82 -25.00
C ALA A 199 18.91 11.98 -25.66
N VAL A 200 20.15 12.12 -25.16
CA VAL A 200 21.30 11.33 -25.64
C VAL A 200 21.28 9.96 -24.99
N SER A 201 21.56 8.90 -25.76
CA SER A 201 21.70 7.56 -25.23
C SER A 201 22.86 7.52 -24.21
N CYS A 202 22.57 6.98 -23.04
CA CYS A 202 23.48 6.98 -21.91
C CYS A 202 24.06 5.56 -21.70
N THR A 203 25.38 5.46 -21.58
CA THR A 203 26.08 4.17 -21.46
C THR A 203 26.23 3.73 -19.99
N TYR A 204 26.12 4.65 -19.02
CA TYR A 204 26.25 4.38 -17.58
C TYR A 204 25.02 4.88 -16.80
N GLN A 205 24.41 4.03 -15.98
CA GLN A 205 23.31 4.43 -15.08
C GLN A 205 23.84 5.19 -13.85
N PRO A 206 23.06 6.16 -13.31
CA PRO A 206 21.67 6.52 -13.60
C PRO A 206 21.51 7.62 -14.67
N CYS A 207 20.93 7.26 -15.78
CA CYS A 207 20.77 8.14 -16.94
C CYS A 207 19.61 9.13 -16.88
N SER A 208 18.63 8.96 -16.00
CA SER A 208 17.39 9.75 -16.00
C SER A 208 17.00 10.35 -14.65
N SER A 209 17.93 11.06 -14.00
CA SER A 209 17.61 11.70 -12.71
C SER A 209 16.44 12.69 -12.81
N LYS A 210 16.29 13.40 -13.92
CA LYS A 210 15.20 14.36 -14.15
C LYS A 210 13.84 13.68 -14.28
N ASP A 211 13.73 12.60 -15.06
CA ASP A 211 12.48 11.89 -15.24
C ASP A 211 12.03 11.20 -13.95
N SER A 212 12.97 10.67 -13.17
CA SER A 212 12.68 10.10 -11.85
C SER A 212 12.17 11.15 -10.87
N LEU A 213 12.75 12.36 -10.87
CA LEU A 213 12.29 13.46 -10.02
C LEU A 213 10.89 13.96 -10.44
N ILE A 214 10.65 14.13 -11.74
CA ILE A 214 9.33 14.55 -12.26
C ILE A 214 8.28 13.49 -11.93
N PHE A 215 8.57 12.21 -12.17
CA PHE A 215 7.68 11.11 -11.84
C PHE A 215 7.40 11.06 -10.33
N GLY A 216 8.43 11.16 -9.48
CA GLY A 216 8.28 11.21 -8.03
C GLY A 216 7.42 12.39 -7.55
N ALA A 217 7.58 13.58 -8.16
CA ALA A 217 6.76 14.75 -7.87
C ALA A 217 5.30 14.52 -8.30
N ILE A 218 5.07 13.93 -9.48
CA ILE A 218 3.73 13.56 -9.96
C ILE A 218 3.10 12.57 -8.98
N THR A 219 3.78 11.49 -8.63
CA THR A 219 3.29 10.47 -7.71
C THR A 219 2.94 11.04 -6.32
N CYS A 220 3.75 12.00 -5.82
CA CYS A 220 3.45 12.68 -4.57
C CYS A 220 2.15 13.48 -4.65
N VAL A 221 2.00 14.30 -5.70
CA VAL A 221 0.80 15.14 -5.88
C VAL A 221 -0.44 14.30 -6.16
N THR A 222 -0.33 13.31 -7.05
CA THR A 222 -1.43 12.40 -7.40
C THR A 222 -1.87 11.54 -6.23
N GLY A 223 -0.93 11.09 -5.40
CA GLY A 223 -1.23 10.37 -4.18
C GLY A 223 -2.02 11.19 -3.18
N LEU A 224 -1.63 12.47 -2.97
CA LEU A 224 -2.37 13.40 -2.13
C LEU A 224 -3.78 13.65 -2.68
N LEU A 225 -3.87 14.00 -3.96
CA LEU A 225 -5.15 14.29 -4.62
C LEU A 225 -6.05 13.06 -4.65
N GLY A 226 -5.52 11.89 -5.00
CA GLY A 226 -6.27 10.64 -5.10
C GLY A 226 -6.92 10.27 -3.77
N VAL A 227 -6.17 10.25 -2.68
CA VAL A 227 -6.72 9.93 -1.35
C VAL A 227 -7.78 10.94 -0.90
N VAL A 228 -7.56 12.24 -1.12
CA VAL A 228 -8.55 13.28 -0.75
C VAL A 228 -9.81 13.16 -1.61
N ILE A 229 -9.66 13.06 -2.93
CA ILE A 229 -10.79 12.89 -3.86
C ILE A 229 -11.56 11.60 -3.52
N GLY A 230 -10.86 10.52 -3.20
CA GLY A 230 -11.47 9.26 -2.77
C GLY A 230 -12.35 9.40 -1.54
N ALA A 231 -11.83 10.03 -0.50
CA ALA A 231 -12.57 10.26 0.74
C ALA A 231 -13.81 11.13 0.53
N VAL A 232 -13.68 12.22 -0.26
CA VAL A 232 -14.80 13.13 -0.57
C VAL A 232 -15.86 12.43 -1.43
N THR A 233 -15.44 11.76 -2.50
CA THR A 233 -16.33 11.05 -3.43
C THR A 233 -17.11 9.97 -2.69
N THR A 234 -16.45 9.14 -1.90
CA THR A 234 -17.08 8.09 -1.10
C THR A 234 -18.11 8.67 -0.12
N ARG A 235 -17.76 9.76 0.57
CA ARG A 235 -18.70 10.43 1.49
C ARG A 235 -19.97 10.92 0.78
N LEU A 236 -19.83 11.51 -0.40
CA LEU A 236 -20.96 12.00 -1.19
C LEU A 236 -21.82 10.85 -1.71
N PHE A 237 -21.21 9.79 -2.21
CA PHE A 237 -21.93 8.64 -2.76
C PHE A 237 -22.59 7.77 -1.70
N ARG A 238 -22.06 7.68 -0.48
CA ARG A 238 -22.71 6.99 0.65
C ARG A 238 -24.09 7.55 1.00
N GLN A 239 -24.38 8.81 0.65
CA GLN A 239 -25.71 9.39 0.80
C GLN A 239 -26.73 8.82 -0.20
N LYS A 240 -26.26 8.26 -1.34
CA LYS A 240 -27.09 7.73 -2.41
C LYS A 240 -27.19 6.21 -2.40
N THR A 241 -26.15 5.52 -1.99
CA THR A 241 -26.09 4.06 -1.97
C THR A 241 -25.17 3.53 -0.86
N GLU A 242 -25.61 2.49 -0.22
CA GLU A 242 -24.82 1.80 0.81
C GLU A 242 -23.62 1.02 0.23
N ARG A 243 -23.62 0.74 -1.08
CA ARG A 243 -22.54 0.09 -1.82
C ARG A 243 -21.52 1.06 -2.39
N ALA A 244 -21.52 2.31 -1.92
CA ALA A 244 -20.67 3.38 -2.48
C ALA A 244 -19.18 3.03 -2.49
N ASP A 245 -18.67 2.48 -1.39
CA ASP A 245 -17.24 2.23 -1.19
C ASP A 245 -16.65 1.33 -2.30
N PRO A 246 -17.12 0.10 -2.50
CA PRO A 246 -16.56 -0.75 -3.54
C PRO A 246 -16.90 -0.28 -4.97
N LEU A 247 -18.02 0.44 -5.18
CA LEU A 247 -18.36 0.97 -6.49
C LEU A 247 -17.44 2.11 -6.91
N VAL A 248 -17.13 3.03 -5.99
CA VAL A 248 -16.16 4.12 -6.24
C VAL A 248 -14.79 3.54 -6.57
N CYS A 249 -14.34 2.52 -5.82
CA CYS A 249 -13.10 1.82 -6.12
C CYS A 249 -13.11 1.16 -7.50
N ALA A 250 -14.20 0.49 -7.87
CA ALA A 250 -14.31 -0.16 -9.18
C ALA A 250 -14.24 0.83 -10.34
N VAL A 251 -15.02 1.92 -10.27
CA VAL A 251 -15.05 2.96 -11.31
C VAL A 251 -13.69 3.64 -11.44
N SER A 252 -13.03 3.94 -10.33
CA SER A 252 -11.71 4.57 -10.36
C SER A 252 -10.64 3.66 -10.96
N MET A 253 -10.65 2.34 -10.66
CA MET A 253 -9.74 1.36 -11.26
C MET A 253 -9.94 1.26 -12.76
N LEU A 254 -11.19 1.08 -13.21
CA LEU A 254 -11.51 0.97 -14.63
C LEU A 254 -11.16 2.26 -15.39
N GLY A 255 -11.43 3.42 -14.81
CA GLY A 255 -11.01 4.71 -15.36
C GLY A 255 -9.49 4.85 -15.44
N SER A 256 -8.76 4.44 -14.38
CA SER A 256 -7.30 4.44 -14.35
C SER A 256 -6.70 3.59 -15.48
N ALA A 257 -7.26 2.40 -15.75
CA ALA A 257 -6.78 1.51 -16.79
C ALA A 257 -6.76 2.17 -18.18
N ILE A 258 -7.77 3.00 -18.49
CA ILE A 258 -7.85 3.73 -19.76
C ILE A 258 -6.66 4.69 -19.91
N PHE A 259 -6.42 5.55 -18.90
CA PHE A 259 -5.33 6.53 -18.96
C PHE A 259 -3.96 5.86 -18.95
N ILE A 260 -3.81 4.75 -18.23
CA ILE A 260 -2.57 3.96 -18.21
C ILE A 260 -2.30 3.31 -19.57
N CYS A 261 -3.32 2.77 -20.25
CA CYS A 261 -3.17 2.31 -21.64
C CYS A 261 -2.73 3.44 -22.57
N LEU A 262 -3.29 4.64 -22.41
CA LEU A 262 -2.95 5.80 -23.24
C LEU A 262 -1.48 6.23 -23.10
N ILE A 263 -0.83 5.98 -21.96
CA ILE A 263 0.60 6.27 -21.77
C ILE A 263 1.43 5.62 -22.89
N PHE A 264 1.18 4.35 -23.20
CA PHE A 264 1.97 3.58 -24.16
C PHE A 264 1.77 4.02 -25.61
N VAL A 265 0.64 4.65 -25.92
CA VAL A 265 0.36 5.24 -27.22
C VAL A 265 0.94 6.66 -27.34
N VAL A 266 0.71 7.47 -26.32
CA VAL A 266 1.04 8.90 -26.31
C VAL A 266 2.56 9.13 -26.14
N ALA A 267 3.23 8.31 -25.33
CA ALA A 267 4.68 8.44 -25.08
C ALA A 267 5.54 8.32 -26.35
N LYS A 268 5.05 7.70 -27.43
CA LYS A 268 5.73 7.68 -28.71
C LYS A 268 5.79 9.05 -29.41
N LYS A 269 4.81 9.94 -29.12
CA LYS A 269 4.65 11.21 -29.79
C LYS A 269 4.96 12.40 -28.90
N SER A 270 4.60 12.31 -27.62
CA SER A 270 4.73 13.43 -26.67
C SER A 270 4.96 12.92 -25.25
N ILE A 271 6.08 13.31 -24.68
CA ILE A 271 6.41 13.03 -23.26
C ILE A 271 5.50 13.81 -22.32
N VAL A 272 5.16 15.06 -22.65
CA VAL A 272 4.22 15.88 -21.85
C VAL A 272 2.85 15.22 -21.80
N GLY A 273 2.36 14.72 -22.93
CA GLY A 273 1.11 13.98 -22.99
C GLY A 273 1.15 12.71 -22.13
N ALA A 274 2.29 11.99 -22.11
CA ALA A 274 2.48 10.83 -21.25
C ALA A 274 2.42 11.21 -19.75
N TYR A 275 3.07 12.32 -19.34
CA TYR A 275 2.98 12.81 -17.95
C TYR A 275 1.55 13.16 -17.54
N ILE A 276 0.74 13.77 -18.44
CA ILE A 276 -0.67 14.07 -18.17
C ILE A 276 -1.47 12.77 -17.98
N CYS A 277 -1.24 11.76 -18.83
CA CYS A 277 -1.91 10.47 -18.68
C CYS A 277 -1.50 9.76 -17.37
N ILE A 278 -0.22 9.82 -16.97
CA ILE A 278 0.28 9.30 -15.70
C ILE A 278 -0.42 10.02 -14.55
N PHE A 279 -0.48 11.35 -14.58
CA PHE A 279 -1.09 12.17 -13.54
C PHE A 279 -2.55 11.76 -13.28
N ILE A 280 -3.35 11.63 -14.33
CA ILE A 280 -4.76 11.25 -14.21
C ILE A 280 -4.89 9.78 -13.78
N GLY A 281 -4.13 8.88 -14.42
CA GLY A 281 -4.17 7.45 -14.14
C GLY A 281 -3.78 7.11 -12.71
N GLU A 282 -2.68 7.69 -12.19
CA GLU A 282 -2.25 7.51 -10.80
C GLU A 282 -3.21 8.13 -9.80
N THR A 283 -3.77 9.32 -10.08
CA THR A 283 -4.78 9.94 -9.20
C THR A 283 -5.96 9.00 -9.00
N LEU A 284 -6.47 8.39 -10.07
CA LEU A 284 -7.56 7.43 -9.99
C LEU A 284 -7.14 6.14 -9.27
N LEU A 285 -5.89 5.71 -9.42
CA LEU A 285 -5.36 4.52 -8.76
C LEU A 285 -5.22 4.71 -7.24
N PHE A 286 -4.67 5.85 -6.79
CA PHE A 286 -4.48 6.16 -5.37
C PHE A 286 -5.78 6.43 -4.60
N LEU A 287 -6.87 6.71 -5.31
CA LEU A 287 -8.20 6.92 -4.74
C LEU A 287 -8.67 5.69 -3.92
N ASN A 288 -8.21 4.50 -4.27
CA ASN A 288 -8.64 3.24 -3.66
C ASN A 288 -8.06 2.96 -2.26
N TRP A 289 -6.91 3.53 -1.90
CA TRP A 289 -6.13 3.09 -0.73
C TRP A 289 -6.88 3.21 0.60
N ALA A 290 -7.39 4.41 0.91
CA ALA A 290 -8.13 4.62 2.16
C ALA A 290 -9.49 3.90 2.17
N ILE A 291 -10.16 3.85 1.01
CA ILE A 291 -11.48 3.23 0.88
C ILE A 291 -11.38 1.72 1.07
N THR A 292 -10.36 1.07 0.52
CA THR A 292 -10.15 -0.38 0.67
C THR A 292 -9.95 -0.76 2.14
N ALA A 293 -9.18 0.04 2.89
CA ALA A 293 -9.03 -0.18 4.32
C ALA A 293 -10.35 0.02 5.08
N ASP A 294 -11.16 0.98 4.68
CA ASP A 294 -12.46 1.24 5.30
C ASP A 294 -13.47 0.12 5.00
N ILE A 295 -13.51 -0.42 3.77
CA ILE A 295 -14.29 -1.61 3.40
C ILE A 295 -13.98 -2.76 4.37
N LEU A 296 -12.69 -3.05 4.61
CA LEU A 296 -12.27 -4.09 5.54
C LEU A 296 -12.82 -3.87 6.96
N MET A 297 -12.82 -2.62 7.43
CA MET A 297 -13.32 -2.30 8.77
C MET A 297 -14.83 -2.52 8.93
N TYR A 298 -15.62 -2.49 7.83
CA TYR A 298 -17.05 -2.76 7.86
C TYR A 298 -17.39 -4.24 7.74
N VAL A 299 -16.63 -5.02 6.97
CA VAL A 299 -16.95 -6.44 6.71
C VAL A 299 -16.28 -7.40 7.68
N VAL A 300 -15.36 -6.93 8.54
CA VAL A 300 -14.63 -7.75 9.52
C VAL A 300 -14.90 -7.28 10.94
N ILE A 301 -15.22 -8.26 11.82
CA ILE A 301 -15.47 -7.97 13.24
C ILE A 301 -14.23 -7.42 13.95
N PRO A 302 -14.40 -6.54 14.97
CA PRO A 302 -13.28 -5.84 15.62
C PRO A 302 -12.17 -6.73 16.17
N THR A 303 -12.50 -7.95 16.61
CA THR A 303 -11.55 -8.91 17.21
C THR A 303 -10.59 -9.56 16.20
N ARG A 304 -10.85 -9.40 14.88
CA ARG A 304 -10.07 -9.99 13.77
C ARG A 304 -9.52 -8.95 12.80
N ARG A 305 -9.73 -7.66 13.06
CA ARG A 305 -9.33 -6.58 12.14
C ARG A 305 -7.83 -6.54 11.90
N ALA A 306 -7.00 -6.68 12.94
CA ALA A 306 -5.55 -6.63 12.76
C ALA A 306 -5.03 -7.82 11.95
N THR A 307 -5.56 -9.02 12.19
CA THR A 307 -5.26 -10.19 11.37
C THR A 307 -5.69 -9.99 9.92
N ALA A 308 -6.89 -9.43 9.69
CA ALA A 308 -7.40 -9.17 8.34
C ALA A 308 -6.55 -8.14 7.58
N VAL A 309 -6.20 -7.01 8.21
CA VAL A 309 -5.31 -5.98 7.61
C VAL A 309 -3.95 -6.57 7.27
N ALA A 310 -3.39 -7.37 8.18
CA ALA A 310 -2.09 -8.01 8.00
C ALA A 310 -2.08 -8.99 6.81
N PHE A 311 -3.11 -9.83 6.68
CA PHE A 311 -3.22 -10.74 5.56
C PHE A 311 -3.52 -10.04 4.23
N GLN A 312 -4.35 -8.99 4.25
CA GLN A 312 -4.58 -8.17 3.07
C GLN A 312 -3.27 -7.51 2.62
N GLY A 313 -2.50 -6.92 3.54
CA GLY A 313 -1.19 -6.34 3.24
C GLY A 313 -0.19 -7.38 2.74
N PHE A 314 -0.12 -8.56 3.38
CA PHE A 314 0.73 -9.66 2.93
C PHE A 314 0.39 -10.09 1.49
N THR A 315 -0.90 -10.29 1.19
CA THR A 315 -1.36 -10.67 -0.15
C THR A 315 -1.05 -9.58 -1.18
N SER A 316 -1.27 -8.30 -0.82
CA SER A 316 -1.00 -7.17 -1.69
C SER A 316 0.49 -7.03 -2.02
N HIS A 317 1.37 -7.22 -1.04
CA HIS A 317 2.82 -7.17 -1.28
C HIS A 317 3.35 -8.41 -1.99
N LEU A 318 2.84 -9.61 -1.67
CA LEU A 318 3.30 -10.85 -2.29
C LEU A 318 2.91 -10.94 -3.76
N LEU A 319 1.64 -10.70 -4.08
CA LEU A 319 1.11 -10.79 -5.45
C LEU A 319 1.26 -9.48 -6.23
N GLY A 320 1.49 -8.37 -5.53
CA GLY A 320 1.59 -7.03 -6.10
C GLY A 320 3.04 -6.58 -6.28
N ASP A 321 3.44 -5.62 -5.47
CA ASP A 321 4.66 -4.85 -5.65
C ASP A 321 5.98 -5.63 -5.45
N ALA A 322 5.98 -6.77 -4.80
CA ALA A 322 7.18 -7.61 -4.68
C ALA A 322 7.52 -8.32 -5.99
N GLY A 323 6.51 -8.83 -6.68
CA GLY A 323 6.69 -9.63 -7.89
C GLY A 323 6.62 -8.84 -9.20
N SER A 324 5.85 -7.74 -9.22
CA SER A 324 5.56 -7.01 -10.47
C SER A 324 6.81 -6.42 -11.15
N PRO A 325 7.78 -5.78 -10.45
CA PRO A 325 8.94 -5.25 -11.13
C PRO A 325 9.81 -6.33 -11.77
N TYR A 326 9.97 -7.45 -11.06
CA TYR A 326 10.73 -8.59 -11.58
C TYR A 326 10.05 -9.21 -12.80
N LEU A 327 8.74 -9.44 -12.74
CA LEU A 327 7.98 -10.01 -13.84
C LEU A 327 8.03 -9.13 -15.10
N ILE A 328 7.83 -7.82 -14.95
CA ILE A 328 7.92 -6.86 -16.05
C ILE A 328 9.32 -6.85 -16.67
N GLY A 329 10.37 -6.86 -15.82
CA GLY A 329 11.77 -6.93 -16.29
C GLY A 329 12.03 -8.20 -17.07
N LEU A 330 11.63 -9.36 -16.55
CA LEU A 330 11.81 -10.67 -17.19
C LEU A 330 11.10 -10.76 -18.55
N ILE A 331 9.88 -10.25 -18.65
CA ILE A 331 9.15 -10.20 -19.93
C ILE A 331 9.89 -9.26 -20.91
N SER A 332 10.29 -8.08 -20.47
CA SER A 332 11.02 -7.14 -21.30
C SER A 332 12.33 -7.72 -21.83
N ASP A 333 13.11 -8.39 -20.98
CA ASP A 333 14.40 -8.99 -21.35
C ASP A 333 14.21 -10.16 -22.30
N SER A 334 13.22 -11.00 -22.07
CA SER A 334 12.87 -12.13 -22.97
C SER A 334 12.48 -11.63 -24.36
N LEU A 335 11.72 -10.53 -24.43
CA LEU A 335 11.38 -9.91 -25.71
C LEU A 335 12.60 -9.30 -26.40
N GLN A 336 13.54 -8.72 -25.64
CA GLN A 336 14.77 -8.15 -26.22
C GLN A 336 15.70 -9.21 -26.81
N GLN A 337 15.82 -10.39 -26.18
CA GLN A 337 16.64 -11.48 -26.69
C GLN A 337 16.14 -12.06 -28.02
N SER A 338 14.84 -11.96 -28.29
CA SER A 338 14.20 -12.53 -29.48
C SER A 338 14.37 -11.66 -30.74
N TYR A 339 14.83 -10.39 -30.61
CA TYR A 339 14.90 -9.42 -31.71
C TYR A 339 16.18 -8.57 -31.63
N ALA A 340 16.51 -7.87 -32.72
CA ALA A 340 17.72 -7.06 -32.80
C ALA A 340 17.81 -5.97 -31.75
N THR A 341 19.02 -5.71 -31.23
CA THR A 341 19.33 -4.70 -30.18
C THR A 341 19.26 -3.27 -30.71
N SER A 342 18.08 -2.82 -31.16
CA SER A 342 17.85 -1.42 -31.53
C SER A 342 17.28 -0.62 -30.35
N VAL A 343 17.60 0.69 -30.29
CA VAL A 343 17.06 1.61 -29.28
C VAL A 343 15.51 1.61 -29.29
N LEU A 344 14.94 1.58 -30.49
CA LEU A 344 13.50 1.49 -30.65
C LEU A 344 12.93 0.19 -30.05
N TRP A 345 13.61 -0.94 -30.23
CA TRP A 345 13.15 -2.21 -29.70
C TRP A 345 13.25 -2.30 -28.17
N GLN A 346 14.30 -1.69 -27.58
CA GLN A 346 14.42 -1.58 -26.13
C GLN A 346 13.25 -0.77 -25.51
N PHE A 347 12.77 0.26 -26.21
CA PHE A 347 11.60 1.03 -25.79
C PHE A 347 10.32 0.20 -25.94
N LEU A 348 10.11 -0.46 -27.09
CA LEU A 348 8.90 -1.22 -27.36
C LEU A 348 8.76 -2.45 -26.48
N SER A 349 9.84 -3.20 -26.24
CA SER A 349 9.81 -4.41 -25.37
C SER A 349 9.38 -4.07 -23.95
N LEU A 350 9.88 -2.98 -23.39
CA LEU A 350 9.46 -2.51 -22.07
C LEU A 350 8.01 -2.02 -22.08
N GLY A 351 7.59 -1.32 -23.15
CA GLY A 351 6.19 -0.91 -23.30
C GLY A 351 5.23 -2.10 -23.37
N TYR A 352 5.57 -3.14 -24.13
CA TYR A 352 4.76 -4.38 -24.21
C TYR A 352 4.71 -5.12 -22.87
N ALA A 353 5.82 -5.21 -22.15
CA ALA A 353 5.83 -5.79 -20.80
C ALA A 353 4.93 -5.01 -19.83
N LEU A 354 4.99 -3.68 -19.87
CA LEU A 354 4.17 -2.80 -19.02
C LEU A 354 2.67 -2.84 -19.36
N MET A 355 2.26 -3.29 -20.55
CA MET A 355 0.84 -3.48 -20.89
C MET A 355 0.16 -4.55 -20.01
N LEU A 356 0.91 -5.35 -19.27
CA LEU A 356 0.35 -6.22 -18.25
C LEU A 356 -0.33 -5.42 -17.13
N CYS A 357 0.17 -4.22 -16.81
CA CYS A 357 -0.38 -3.40 -15.72
C CYS A 357 -1.84 -2.98 -15.94
N PRO A 358 -2.26 -2.36 -17.07
CA PRO A 358 -3.65 -2.04 -17.32
C PRO A 358 -4.56 -3.27 -17.31
N PHE A 359 -4.09 -4.43 -17.77
CA PHE A 359 -4.84 -5.68 -17.68
C PHE A 359 -5.11 -6.07 -16.23
N VAL A 360 -4.08 -6.04 -15.37
CA VAL A 360 -4.21 -6.33 -13.93
C VAL A 360 -5.10 -5.30 -13.24
N ILE A 361 -5.03 -4.01 -13.61
CA ILE A 361 -5.91 -2.95 -13.09
C ILE A 361 -7.38 -3.23 -13.44
N VAL A 362 -7.69 -3.65 -14.66
CA VAL A 362 -9.05 -4.03 -15.04
C VAL A 362 -9.54 -5.20 -14.21
N LEU A 363 -8.72 -6.25 -14.02
CA LEU A 363 -9.06 -7.36 -13.10
C LEU A 363 -9.33 -6.85 -11.67
N GLY A 364 -8.53 -5.93 -11.16
CA GLY A 364 -8.76 -5.28 -9.87
C GLY A 364 -10.11 -4.55 -9.80
N GLY A 365 -10.47 -3.82 -10.86
CA GLY A 365 -11.79 -3.19 -11.01
C GLY A 365 -12.94 -4.21 -10.97
N MET A 366 -12.78 -5.34 -11.65
CA MET A 366 -13.75 -6.44 -11.62
C MET A 366 -13.87 -7.06 -10.22
N PHE A 367 -12.77 -7.21 -9.49
CA PHE A 367 -12.81 -7.68 -8.10
C PHE A 367 -13.51 -6.68 -7.16
N PHE A 368 -13.37 -5.37 -7.35
CA PHE A 368 -14.16 -4.39 -6.60
C PHE A 368 -15.64 -4.43 -6.97
N LEU A 369 -16.02 -4.69 -8.22
CA LEU A 369 -17.41 -4.93 -8.60
C LEU A 369 -17.95 -6.20 -7.92
N ALA A 370 -17.17 -7.27 -7.89
CA ALA A 370 -17.54 -8.48 -7.15
C ALA A 370 -17.69 -8.20 -5.64
N THR A 371 -16.81 -7.38 -5.05
CA THR A 371 -16.96 -6.91 -3.67
C THR A 371 -18.29 -6.19 -3.49
N ALA A 372 -18.70 -5.33 -4.40
CA ALA A 372 -19.97 -4.58 -4.30
C ALA A 372 -21.20 -5.49 -4.29
N LEU A 373 -21.14 -6.66 -4.93
CA LEU A 373 -22.24 -7.64 -4.91
C LEU A 373 -22.46 -8.23 -3.52
N PHE A 374 -21.38 -8.58 -2.82
CA PHE A 374 -21.44 -9.27 -1.53
C PHE A 374 -21.33 -8.35 -0.31
N TYR A 375 -21.03 -7.05 -0.53
CA TYR A 375 -20.66 -6.10 0.52
C TYR A 375 -21.73 -5.94 1.61
N LEU A 376 -22.99 -5.79 1.24
CA LEU A 376 -24.08 -5.61 2.20
C LEU A 376 -24.35 -6.87 3.01
N ASP A 377 -24.37 -8.03 2.35
CA ASP A 377 -24.61 -9.32 3.02
C ASP A 377 -23.52 -9.64 4.04
N ASP A 378 -22.25 -9.39 3.69
CA ASP A 378 -21.12 -9.68 4.58
C ASP A 378 -21.01 -8.65 5.72
N ARG A 379 -21.42 -7.40 5.46
CA ARG A 379 -21.54 -6.35 6.48
C ARG A 379 -22.61 -6.70 7.50
N GLU A 380 -23.81 -7.08 7.04
CA GLU A 380 -24.91 -7.48 7.90
C GLU A 380 -24.57 -8.70 8.77
N LYS A 381 -23.88 -9.70 8.17
CA LYS A 381 -23.37 -10.85 8.93
C LYS A 381 -22.37 -10.43 10.00
N ALA A 382 -21.46 -9.50 9.69
CA ALA A 382 -20.50 -8.99 10.66
C ALA A 382 -21.19 -8.24 11.80
N GLU A 383 -22.17 -7.38 11.50
CA GLU A 383 -22.97 -6.65 12.49
C GLU A 383 -23.78 -7.62 13.38
N THR A 384 -24.46 -8.59 12.79
CA THR A 384 -25.21 -9.64 13.52
C THR A 384 -24.31 -10.49 14.42
N GLN A 385 -23.14 -10.89 13.93
CA GLN A 385 -22.18 -11.65 14.74
C GLN A 385 -21.66 -10.84 15.93
N VAL A 386 -21.44 -9.57 15.74
CA VAL A 386 -21.03 -8.65 16.78
C VAL A 386 -22.12 -8.52 17.84
N GLU A 387 -23.38 -8.38 17.45
CA GLU A 387 -24.51 -8.29 18.34
C GLU A 387 -24.71 -9.58 19.17
N GLN A 388 -24.58 -10.74 18.53
CA GLN A 388 -24.64 -12.05 19.22
C GLN A 388 -23.54 -12.19 20.27
N LEU A 389 -22.28 -11.80 19.91
CA LEU A 389 -21.16 -11.83 20.85
C LEU A 389 -21.34 -10.86 22.02
N SER A 390 -22.03 -9.74 21.82
CA SER A 390 -22.34 -8.77 22.87
C SER A 390 -23.41 -9.22 23.85
N ARG A 391 -24.33 -10.08 23.40
CA ARG A 391 -25.43 -10.63 24.21
C ARG A 391 -25.03 -11.85 25.03
N GLN A 392 -23.90 -12.53 24.74
CA GLN A 392 -23.45 -13.67 25.53
C GLN A 392 -23.08 -13.24 26.96
N PRO A 393 -23.71 -13.78 27.99
CA PRO A 393 -23.36 -13.46 29.37
C PRO A 393 -21.92 -13.88 29.63
N SER A 394 -21.17 -13.03 30.33
CA SER A 394 -19.79 -13.28 30.76
C SER A 394 -19.75 -14.48 31.73
N THR A 395 -19.69 -15.70 31.19
CA THR A 395 -19.33 -16.88 31.99
C THR A 395 -17.84 -16.76 32.35
N VAL A 396 -17.59 -16.03 33.41
CA VAL A 396 -16.29 -16.01 34.10
C VAL A 396 -16.16 -17.35 34.79
N LYS A 397 -15.53 -18.35 34.16
CA LYS A 397 -14.83 -19.37 34.91
C LYS A 397 -13.59 -18.73 35.51
N VAL A 398 -13.72 -18.23 36.73
CA VAL A 398 -12.60 -18.00 37.62
C VAL A 398 -12.08 -19.37 38.00
N THR A 399 -11.14 -19.91 37.29
CA THR A 399 -10.28 -20.98 37.81
C THR A 399 -9.22 -20.30 38.64
N LYS A 400 -9.31 -20.59 39.95
CA LYS A 400 -8.31 -20.27 40.95
C LYS A 400 -6.95 -20.87 40.62
#